data_407a2e71da7cf8caa7f4736308e433e1
#
_entry.id   407a2e71da7cf8caa7f4736308e433e1
#
_cell.length_a   1.000
_cell.length_b   1.000
_cell.length_c   1.000
_cell.angle_alpha   90.00
_cell.angle_beta   90.00
_cell.angle_gamma   90.00
#
_symmetry.space_group_name_H-M   'P 1'
#
loop_
_entity.id
_entity.type
_entity.pdbx_description
1 polymer ?
#
loop_
_entity_poly.entity_id
_entity_poly.type
_entity_poly.pdbx_seq_one_letter_code
_entity_poly.pdbx_strand_id
1 'polypeptide(L)'
;QTAAASEVRTLQARRMKSILLAPEDMSTATLLADATQTKIKFEWDASGIGNDTECTVLLSLDPEMDNFVELPTKGTGNISITHEEMEQTIEKLSIKRYRTNTIYWNVRNNADQSLISRVANTLYTNDMMRLVDKRGDETITYPVVRVTFSDGTSQVWTAQNLKTTRDPDGTEIEAEYYRYAPESLGEDWIKAIGTYYSFVIRDRIIPEGWRIPTEAEWNYLFSEAGKNGGYNVLKDPVYYYKDPTGQEHLNEWGLSFTSAGTWNLDRDAIELAQEKFYFMAADLGDPATWNDPWRALIHDNSETLWVSWAKGTVMRYIYAE
;
A
#
# COMPACT_ATOMS: atom_id res chain seq x y z
N GLN A 1 -24.45 -55.52 -0.38
CA GLN A 1 -23.33 -54.60 -0.53
C GLN A 1 -23.58 -53.47 -1.53
N THR A 2 -24.60 -53.55 -2.39
CA THR A 2 -24.92 -52.54 -3.41
C THR A 2 -25.83 -51.41 -2.90
N ALA A 3 -26.62 -51.60 -1.86
CA ALA A 3 -27.51 -50.55 -1.32
C ALA A 3 -26.77 -49.44 -0.55
N ALA A 4 -25.76 -49.81 0.26
CA ALA A 4 -24.99 -48.84 1.05
C ALA A 4 -24.12 -47.90 0.20
N ALA A 5 -23.60 -48.39 -0.95
CA ALA A 5 -22.82 -47.55 -1.87
C ALA A 5 -23.70 -46.55 -2.63
N SER A 6 -24.99 -46.86 -2.86
CA SER A 6 -25.97 -45.96 -3.48
C SER A 6 -26.40 -44.84 -2.52
N GLU A 7 -26.61 -45.14 -1.24
CA GLU A 7 -26.94 -44.12 -0.21
C GLU A 7 -25.78 -43.13 0.06
N VAL A 8 -24.55 -43.62 0.10
CA VAL A 8 -23.36 -42.76 0.26
C VAL A 8 -23.19 -41.82 -0.96
N ARG A 9 -23.44 -42.31 -2.18
CA ARG A 9 -23.44 -41.47 -3.38
C ARG A 9 -24.59 -40.42 -3.39
N THR A 10 -25.77 -40.78 -2.83
CA THR A 10 -26.91 -39.88 -2.75
C THR A 10 -26.72 -38.81 -1.67
N LEU A 11 -25.99 -39.13 -0.60
CA LEU A 11 -25.58 -38.15 0.44
C LEU A 11 -24.48 -37.19 -0.05
N GLN A 12 -23.55 -37.65 -0.89
CA GLN A 12 -22.54 -36.79 -1.53
C GLN A 12 -23.12 -35.87 -2.62
N ALA A 13 -24.24 -36.24 -3.23
CA ALA A 13 -24.93 -35.44 -4.27
C ALA A 13 -25.85 -34.35 -3.71
N ARG A 14 -26.17 -34.35 -2.43
CA ARG A 14 -26.77 -33.21 -1.73
C ARG A 14 -25.69 -32.24 -1.27
N ARG A 15 -24.90 -31.66 -2.19
CA ARG A 15 -24.28 -30.36 -1.94
C ARG A 15 -25.41 -29.42 -1.63
N MET A 16 -25.54 -29.02 -0.35
CA MET A 16 -26.49 -27.97 0.04
C MET A 16 -26.19 -26.78 -0.87
N LYS A 17 -27.22 -26.35 -1.63
CA LYS A 17 -27.11 -25.17 -2.49
C LYS A 17 -26.64 -24.02 -1.64
N SER A 18 -25.53 -23.38 -1.99
CA SER A 18 -25.04 -22.23 -1.23
C SER A 18 -26.09 -21.14 -1.21
N ILE A 19 -26.32 -20.57 -0.03
CA ILE A 19 -27.22 -19.42 0.15
C ILE A 19 -26.47 -18.13 -0.21
N LEU A 20 -25.19 -18.04 0.12
CA LEU A 20 -24.33 -16.92 -0.25
C LEU A 20 -23.70 -17.22 -1.61
N LEU A 21 -24.03 -16.43 -2.63
CA LEU A 21 -23.74 -16.73 -4.03
C LEU A 21 -22.51 -15.99 -4.55
N ALA A 22 -22.37 -14.72 -4.21
CA ALA A 22 -21.23 -13.90 -4.61
C ALA A 22 -20.88 -12.84 -3.54
N PRO A 23 -19.60 -12.59 -3.26
CA PRO A 23 -18.43 -13.34 -3.74
C PRO A 23 -18.44 -14.81 -3.33
N GLU A 24 -17.94 -15.69 -4.20
CA GLU A 24 -17.88 -17.13 -3.89
C GLU A 24 -17.01 -17.39 -2.66
N ASP A 25 -17.33 -18.47 -1.94
CA ASP A 25 -16.52 -18.89 -0.79
C ASP A 25 -15.06 -19.14 -1.21
N MET A 26 -14.12 -18.67 -0.37
CA MET A 26 -12.67 -18.71 -0.59
C MET A 26 -12.19 -17.95 -1.86
N SER A 27 -12.98 -17.01 -2.37
CA SER A 27 -12.56 -16.12 -3.46
C SER A 27 -11.72 -14.95 -2.96
N THR A 28 -11.09 -14.23 -3.91
CA THR A 28 -10.29 -13.05 -3.63
C THR A 28 -10.93 -11.80 -4.25
N ALA A 29 -11.09 -10.77 -3.46
CA ALA A 29 -11.44 -9.43 -3.92
C ALA A 29 -10.20 -8.53 -3.79
N THR A 30 -9.64 -8.11 -4.93
CA THR A 30 -8.53 -7.17 -4.96
C THR A 30 -9.06 -5.75 -5.07
N LEU A 31 -8.84 -4.96 -4.02
CA LEU A 31 -9.21 -3.54 -4.01
C LEU A 31 -8.17 -2.73 -4.79
N LEU A 32 -8.64 -1.87 -5.70
CA LEU A 32 -7.82 -1.04 -6.56
C LEU A 32 -8.14 0.43 -6.32
N ALA A 33 -7.12 1.23 -6.02
CA ALA A 33 -7.26 2.65 -5.68
C ALA A 33 -7.78 3.52 -6.85
N ASP A 34 -7.55 3.09 -8.08
CA ASP A 34 -7.96 3.77 -9.30
C ASP A 34 -9.29 3.25 -9.89
N ALA A 35 -9.86 2.20 -9.30
CA ALA A 35 -11.08 1.56 -9.80
C ALA A 35 -12.36 2.23 -9.26
N THR A 36 -12.53 3.54 -9.50
CA THR A 36 -13.65 4.34 -8.97
C THR A 36 -15.02 3.91 -9.49
N GLN A 37 -15.09 3.27 -10.64
CA GLN A 37 -16.34 2.81 -11.26
C GLN A 37 -16.59 1.30 -11.09
N THR A 38 -15.59 0.53 -10.70
CA THR A 38 -15.70 -0.90 -10.47
C THR A 38 -16.37 -1.15 -9.12
N LYS A 39 -17.32 -2.10 -9.11
CA LYS A 39 -18.06 -2.46 -7.91
C LYS A 39 -17.87 -3.93 -7.57
N ILE A 40 -17.90 -4.22 -6.28
CA ILE A 40 -17.99 -5.57 -5.74
C ILE A 40 -19.46 -5.89 -5.54
N LYS A 41 -19.93 -6.99 -6.15
CA LYS A 41 -21.30 -7.48 -6.00
C LYS A 41 -21.35 -8.53 -4.90
N PHE A 42 -22.26 -8.33 -3.95
CA PHE A 42 -22.71 -9.35 -3.00
C PHE A 42 -24.08 -9.85 -3.43
N GLU A 43 -24.28 -11.15 -3.50
CA GLU A 43 -25.50 -11.78 -3.95
C GLU A 43 -25.84 -13.00 -3.08
N TRP A 44 -27.11 -13.19 -2.79
CA TRP A 44 -27.61 -14.29 -1.96
C TRP A 44 -28.97 -14.81 -2.46
N ASP A 45 -29.26 -16.06 -2.12
CA ASP A 45 -30.57 -16.65 -2.38
C ASP A 45 -31.58 -16.22 -1.30
N ALA A 46 -32.47 -15.31 -1.65
CA ALA A 46 -33.51 -14.80 -0.76
C ALA A 46 -34.80 -15.64 -0.73
N SER A 47 -34.87 -16.75 -1.47
CA SER A 47 -36.10 -17.56 -1.60
C SER A 47 -36.63 -18.11 -0.27
N GLY A 48 -35.73 -18.37 0.69
CA GLY A 48 -36.09 -18.86 2.05
C GLY A 48 -36.64 -17.83 3.00
N ILE A 49 -36.45 -16.52 2.69
CA ILE A 49 -36.87 -15.41 3.57
C ILE A 49 -37.86 -14.46 2.89
N GLY A 50 -38.13 -14.67 1.60
CA GLY A 50 -38.96 -13.78 0.78
C GLY A 50 -38.09 -12.81 -0.06
N ASN A 51 -38.37 -12.77 -1.36
CA ASN A 51 -37.54 -12.02 -2.32
C ASN A 51 -37.54 -10.50 -2.12
N ASP A 52 -38.55 -9.96 -1.41
CA ASP A 52 -38.67 -8.54 -1.09
C ASP A 52 -38.09 -8.18 0.30
N THR A 53 -37.53 -9.14 0.99
CA THR A 53 -36.93 -8.92 2.32
C THR A 53 -35.67 -8.11 2.23
N GLU A 54 -35.66 -6.93 2.86
CA GLU A 54 -34.44 -6.11 2.95
C GLU A 54 -33.42 -6.76 3.88
N CYS A 55 -32.19 -6.84 3.42
CA CYS A 55 -31.07 -7.44 4.11
C CYS A 55 -29.87 -6.52 4.16
N THR A 56 -28.99 -6.77 5.12
CA THR A 56 -27.70 -6.09 5.31
C THR A 56 -26.58 -7.12 5.20
N VAL A 57 -25.57 -6.82 4.40
CA VAL A 57 -24.34 -7.62 4.33
C VAL A 57 -23.42 -7.27 5.49
N LEU A 58 -22.94 -8.28 6.18
CA LEU A 58 -22.05 -8.19 7.34
C LEU A 58 -20.66 -8.72 6.98
N LEU A 59 -19.64 -8.04 7.46
CA LEU A 59 -18.24 -8.46 7.34
C LEU A 59 -17.65 -8.67 8.74
N SER A 60 -16.85 -9.70 8.92
CA SER A 60 -16.20 -10.06 10.19
C SER A 60 -14.83 -10.64 9.99
N LEU A 61 -13.97 -10.56 11.02
CA LEU A 61 -12.75 -11.36 11.12
C LEU A 61 -12.99 -12.72 11.80
N ASP A 62 -14.22 -12.94 12.27
CA ASP A 62 -14.65 -14.13 12.97
C ASP A 62 -15.66 -14.90 12.12
N PRO A 63 -15.41 -16.21 11.82
CA PRO A 63 -16.33 -17.03 11.02
C PRO A 63 -17.73 -17.20 11.66
N GLU A 64 -17.81 -17.09 12.98
CA GLU A 64 -19.10 -17.17 13.72
C GLU A 64 -19.90 -15.85 13.66
N MET A 65 -19.30 -14.78 13.14
CA MET A 65 -19.94 -13.45 13.00
C MET A 65 -20.35 -12.82 14.34
N ASP A 66 -19.67 -13.13 15.43
CA ASP A 66 -19.96 -12.55 16.76
C ASP A 66 -19.62 -11.06 16.81
N ASN A 67 -18.58 -10.65 16.10
CA ASN A 67 -18.19 -9.26 15.93
C ASN A 67 -18.14 -8.92 14.43
N PHE A 68 -18.99 -8.00 14.00
CA PHE A 68 -19.11 -7.65 12.59
C PHE A 68 -19.23 -6.14 12.37
N VAL A 69 -19.01 -5.74 11.15
CA VAL A 69 -19.34 -4.42 10.60
C VAL A 69 -20.34 -4.58 9.46
N GLU A 70 -21.14 -3.56 9.22
CA GLU A 70 -22.17 -3.56 8.19
C GLU A 70 -21.70 -2.81 6.95
N LEU A 71 -21.96 -3.38 5.76
CA LEU A 71 -21.84 -2.62 4.53
C LEU A 71 -22.91 -1.51 4.48
N PRO A 72 -22.60 -0.35 3.87
CA PRO A 72 -23.49 0.81 3.92
C PRO A 72 -24.77 0.64 3.12
N THR A 73 -24.74 -0.21 2.08
CA THR A 73 -25.86 -0.45 1.16
C THR A 73 -26.67 -1.65 1.62
N LYS A 74 -27.98 -1.52 1.64
CA LYS A 74 -28.93 -2.61 1.89
C LYS A 74 -29.60 -3.05 0.59
N GLY A 75 -30.10 -4.28 0.55
CA GLY A 75 -30.74 -4.81 -0.66
C GLY A 75 -31.63 -6.02 -0.44
N THR A 76 -32.25 -6.45 -1.53
CA THR A 76 -33.16 -7.59 -1.61
C THR A 76 -32.57 -8.62 -2.59
N GLY A 77 -31.72 -9.52 -2.11
CA GLY A 77 -31.05 -10.56 -2.91
C GLY A 77 -29.68 -10.16 -3.44
N ASN A 78 -29.35 -8.89 -3.56
CA ASN A 78 -28.01 -8.43 -3.92
C ASN A 78 -27.76 -6.96 -3.53
N ILE A 79 -26.48 -6.60 -3.45
CA ILE A 79 -26.00 -5.22 -3.40
C ILE A 79 -24.73 -5.10 -4.25
N SER A 80 -24.39 -3.88 -4.64
CA SER A 80 -23.09 -3.55 -5.25
C SER A 80 -22.48 -2.36 -4.54
N ILE A 81 -21.22 -2.48 -4.14
CA ILE A 81 -20.47 -1.43 -3.44
C ILE A 81 -19.20 -1.08 -4.20
N THR A 82 -18.73 0.15 -4.02
CA THR A 82 -17.45 0.57 -4.58
C THR A 82 -16.28 -0.04 -3.80
N HIS A 83 -15.09 -0.03 -4.40
CA HIS A 83 -13.86 -0.43 -3.71
C HIS A 83 -13.61 0.45 -2.47
N GLU A 84 -13.87 1.76 -2.56
CA GLU A 84 -13.74 2.68 -1.41
C GLU A 84 -14.70 2.34 -0.27
N GLU A 85 -15.96 2.07 -0.57
CA GLU A 85 -16.93 1.66 0.45
C GLU A 85 -16.53 0.35 1.13
N MET A 86 -15.96 -0.59 0.37
CA MET A 86 -15.41 -1.83 0.93
C MET A 86 -14.21 -1.54 1.83
N GLU A 87 -13.24 -0.73 1.38
CA GLU A 87 -12.07 -0.35 2.19
C GLU A 87 -12.49 0.33 3.49
N GLN A 88 -13.35 1.34 3.41
CA GLN A 88 -13.86 2.07 4.59
C GLN A 88 -14.60 1.16 5.58
N THR A 89 -15.26 0.12 5.09
CA THR A 89 -15.97 -0.83 5.94
C THR A 89 -15.00 -1.79 6.63
N ILE A 90 -14.05 -2.37 5.91
CA ILE A 90 -13.07 -3.30 6.49
C ILE A 90 -12.07 -2.60 7.42
N GLU A 91 -11.81 -1.31 7.25
CA GLU A 91 -10.98 -0.52 8.18
C GLU A 91 -11.57 -0.44 9.59
N LYS A 92 -12.87 -0.61 9.74
CA LYS A 92 -13.53 -0.69 11.06
C LYS A 92 -13.27 -2.02 11.78
N LEU A 93 -12.78 -3.02 11.05
CA LEU A 93 -12.25 -4.25 11.61
C LEU A 93 -10.77 -4.04 11.93
N SER A 94 -10.23 -4.78 12.89
CA SER A 94 -8.80 -4.71 13.22
C SER A 94 -7.97 -5.49 12.19
N ILE A 95 -8.04 -5.09 10.93
CA ILE A 95 -7.27 -5.70 9.83
C ILE A 95 -5.78 -5.34 9.92
N LYS A 96 -4.96 -6.18 9.32
CA LYS A 96 -3.55 -5.89 9.10
C LYS A 96 -3.39 -5.09 7.81
N ARG A 97 -2.72 -3.94 7.91
CA ARG A 97 -2.54 -3.02 6.78
C ARG A 97 -1.57 -3.59 5.74
N TYR A 98 -1.77 -3.17 4.49
CA TYR A 98 -0.90 -3.44 3.35
C TYR A 98 -0.60 -4.92 3.09
N ARG A 99 -1.55 -5.79 3.37
CA ARG A 99 -1.48 -7.24 3.12
C ARG A 99 -2.87 -7.82 2.85
N THR A 100 -2.90 -9.06 2.38
CA THR A 100 -4.15 -9.82 2.26
C THR A 100 -4.68 -10.20 3.64
N ASN A 101 -5.95 -9.92 3.87
CA ASN A 101 -6.69 -10.29 5.05
C ASN A 101 -7.74 -11.35 4.72
N THR A 102 -8.02 -12.23 5.66
CA THR A 102 -9.14 -13.16 5.59
C THR A 102 -10.34 -12.51 6.27
N ILE A 103 -11.41 -12.34 5.51
CA ILE A 103 -12.68 -11.77 5.98
C ILE A 103 -13.76 -12.80 5.77
N TYR A 104 -14.74 -12.84 6.68
CA TYR A 104 -15.94 -13.64 6.56
C TYR A 104 -17.12 -12.72 6.28
N TRP A 105 -18.02 -13.14 5.39
CA TRP A 105 -19.23 -12.38 5.14
C TRP A 105 -20.49 -13.23 5.22
N ASN A 106 -21.56 -12.62 5.68
CA ASN A 106 -22.88 -13.21 5.77
C ASN A 106 -23.91 -12.11 5.52
N VAL A 107 -25.16 -12.48 5.52
CA VAL A 107 -26.29 -11.57 5.31
C VAL A 107 -27.25 -11.68 6.48
N ARG A 108 -27.67 -10.54 6.98
CA ARG A 108 -28.69 -10.44 8.03
C ARG A 108 -30.04 -10.05 7.44
N ASN A 109 -31.06 -10.82 7.76
CA ASN A 109 -32.46 -10.43 7.54
C ASN A 109 -32.82 -9.27 8.48
N ASN A 110 -33.16 -8.11 7.93
CA ASN A 110 -33.44 -6.93 8.73
C ASN A 110 -34.80 -7.01 9.50
N ALA A 111 -35.72 -7.90 9.07
CA ALA A 111 -36.99 -8.05 9.72
C ALA A 111 -36.91 -8.76 11.09
N ASP A 112 -36.07 -9.78 11.19
CA ASP A 112 -35.92 -10.59 12.41
C ASP A 112 -34.50 -10.64 12.98
N GLN A 113 -33.55 -9.96 12.35
CA GLN A 113 -32.14 -9.88 12.74
C GLN A 113 -31.36 -11.21 12.65
N SER A 114 -31.92 -12.24 12.02
CA SER A 114 -31.27 -13.53 11.84
C SER A 114 -30.26 -13.51 10.69
N LEU A 115 -29.21 -14.32 10.81
CA LEU A 115 -28.31 -14.63 9.68
C LEU A 115 -29.01 -15.60 8.72
N ILE A 116 -28.96 -15.32 7.41
CA ILE A 116 -29.61 -16.16 6.40
C ILE A 116 -28.83 -17.43 6.08
N SER A 117 -27.53 -17.45 6.33
CA SER A 117 -26.68 -18.63 6.21
C SER A 117 -26.12 -19.05 7.56
N ARG A 118 -26.10 -20.38 7.81
CA ARG A 118 -25.48 -20.93 9.02
C ARG A 118 -23.96 -20.80 9.00
N VAL A 119 -23.35 -20.72 7.82
CA VAL A 119 -21.91 -20.62 7.62
C VAL A 119 -21.64 -19.38 6.79
N ALA A 120 -20.75 -18.54 7.28
CA ALA A 120 -20.26 -17.39 6.52
C ALA A 120 -19.34 -17.85 5.37
N ASN A 121 -19.33 -17.11 4.26
CA ASN A 121 -18.35 -17.30 3.22
C ASN A 121 -17.03 -16.62 3.59
N THR A 122 -15.92 -17.23 3.22
CA THR A 122 -14.57 -16.67 3.34
C THR A 122 -14.26 -15.81 2.13
N LEU A 123 -13.74 -14.63 2.38
CA LEU A 123 -13.28 -13.69 1.36
C LEU A 123 -11.86 -13.23 1.69
N TYR A 124 -10.93 -13.40 0.76
CA TYR A 124 -9.60 -12.83 0.87
C TYR A 124 -9.57 -11.45 0.23
N THR A 125 -9.10 -10.44 0.93
CA THR A 125 -9.02 -9.09 0.39
C THR A 125 -7.79 -8.34 0.92
N ASN A 126 -7.24 -7.48 0.08
CA ASN A 126 -6.20 -6.51 0.43
C ASN A 126 -6.86 -5.16 0.78
N ASP A 127 -6.10 -4.24 1.31
CA ASP A 127 -6.43 -2.82 1.26
C ASP A 127 -5.94 -2.19 -0.06
N MET A 128 -6.26 -0.91 -0.30
CA MET A 128 -5.94 -0.25 -1.58
C MET A 128 -4.47 0.06 -1.80
N MET A 129 -3.56 -0.41 -0.94
CA MET A 129 -2.12 -0.22 -1.08
C MET A 129 -1.75 1.25 -1.34
N ARG A 130 -2.27 2.14 -0.52
CA ARG A 130 -2.00 3.57 -0.56
C ARG A 130 -1.84 4.16 0.83
N LEU A 131 -0.97 5.15 0.96
CA LEU A 131 -0.90 6.04 2.11
C LEU A 131 -1.67 7.32 1.77
N VAL A 132 -2.70 7.63 2.52
CA VAL A 132 -3.40 8.91 2.48
C VAL A 132 -2.81 9.78 3.58
N ASP A 133 -1.91 10.70 3.20
CA ASP A 133 -1.22 11.61 4.12
C ASP A 133 -2.00 12.93 4.18
N LYS A 134 -2.72 13.11 5.28
CA LYS A 134 -3.55 14.29 5.52
C LYS A 134 -2.88 15.20 6.55
N ARG A 135 -2.53 16.41 6.13
CA ARG A 135 -1.85 17.42 6.96
C ARG A 135 -2.60 18.75 6.91
N GLY A 136 -3.45 18.97 7.89
CA GLY A 136 -4.36 20.12 7.89
C GLY A 136 -5.35 20.06 6.72
N ASP A 137 -5.29 21.01 5.81
CA ASP A 137 -6.09 21.08 4.58
C ASP A 137 -5.42 20.42 3.36
N GLU A 138 -4.14 20.04 3.48
CA GLU A 138 -3.42 19.27 2.44
C GLU A 138 -3.72 17.78 2.59
N THR A 139 -4.01 17.12 1.46
CA THR A 139 -4.11 15.66 1.40
C THR A 139 -3.33 15.16 0.19
N ILE A 140 -2.32 14.33 0.42
CA ILE A 140 -1.52 13.71 -0.62
C ILE A 140 -1.65 12.20 -0.50
N THR A 141 -1.89 11.52 -1.62
CA THR A 141 -1.95 10.06 -1.67
C THR A 141 -0.70 9.52 -2.33
N TYR A 142 -0.02 8.60 -1.63
CA TYR A 142 1.17 7.91 -2.13
C TYR A 142 0.85 6.44 -2.40
N PRO A 143 1.25 5.88 -3.54
CA PRO A 143 1.20 4.45 -3.77
C PRO A 143 2.08 3.72 -2.75
N VAL A 144 1.64 2.52 -2.35
CA VAL A 144 2.34 1.66 -1.40
C VAL A 144 2.58 0.30 -2.05
N VAL A 145 3.74 -0.27 -1.82
CA VAL A 145 4.13 -1.57 -2.34
C VAL A 145 4.62 -2.46 -1.20
N ARG A 146 4.16 -3.69 -1.15
CA ARG A 146 4.75 -4.76 -0.34
C ARG A 146 5.72 -5.56 -1.19
N VAL A 147 6.99 -5.53 -0.82
CA VAL A 147 8.03 -6.36 -1.43
C VAL A 147 8.20 -7.60 -0.55
N THR A 148 7.97 -8.78 -1.13
CA THR A 148 8.19 -10.06 -0.45
C THR A 148 9.48 -10.69 -0.98
N PHE A 149 10.38 -11.03 -0.06
CA PHE A 149 11.68 -11.58 -0.37
C PHE A 149 11.68 -13.11 -0.43
N SER A 150 12.76 -13.68 -0.93
CA SER A 150 12.91 -15.13 -1.12
C SER A 150 12.85 -15.94 0.19
N ASP A 151 13.19 -15.33 1.33
CA ASP A 151 13.10 -15.93 2.67
C ASP A 151 11.68 -15.85 3.29
N GLY A 152 10.71 -15.29 2.56
CA GLY A 152 9.33 -15.12 3.01
C GLY A 152 9.08 -13.87 3.86
N THR A 153 10.12 -13.11 4.22
CA THR A 153 9.97 -11.80 4.86
C THR A 153 9.49 -10.74 3.86
N SER A 154 8.97 -9.64 4.34
CA SER A 154 8.52 -8.56 3.49
C SER A 154 8.82 -7.18 4.09
N GLN A 155 8.87 -6.19 3.23
CA GLN A 155 8.93 -4.77 3.56
C GLN A 155 7.85 -4.03 2.81
N VAL A 156 7.26 -3.03 3.44
CA VAL A 156 6.21 -2.20 2.85
C VAL A 156 6.73 -0.78 2.69
N TRP A 157 6.75 -0.30 1.46
CA TRP A 157 7.38 0.96 1.08
C TRP A 157 6.40 1.92 0.44
N THR A 158 6.61 3.23 0.65
CA THR A 158 6.04 4.22 -0.26
C THR A 158 6.68 4.08 -1.64
N ALA A 159 5.88 4.04 -2.69
CA ALA A 159 6.35 3.91 -4.07
C ALA A 159 6.60 5.26 -4.77
N GLN A 160 6.46 6.35 -4.03
CA GLN A 160 6.82 7.71 -4.46
C GLN A 160 7.56 8.43 -3.33
N ASN A 161 8.37 9.43 -3.69
CA ASN A 161 9.00 10.31 -2.73
C ASN A 161 7.99 11.24 -2.08
N LEU A 162 8.25 11.65 -0.83
CA LEU A 162 7.42 12.60 -0.09
C LEU A 162 7.33 13.94 -0.86
N LYS A 163 6.15 14.58 -0.83
CA LYS A 163 5.88 15.82 -1.58
C LYS A 163 5.32 16.94 -0.72
N THR A 164 4.99 16.67 0.54
CA THR A 164 4.35 17.64 1.43
C THR A 164 5.25 18.83 1.74
N THR A 165 4.63 19.97 1.97
CA THR A 165 5.27 21.18 2.55
C THR A 165 4.74 21.48 3.95
N ARG A 166 4.08 20.49 4.58
CA ARG A 166 3.51 20.62 5.92
C ARG A 166 4.04 19.54 6.85
N ASP A 167 4.17 19.91 8.10
CA ASP A 167 4.38 18.97 9.20
C ASP A 167 3.14 18.08 9.43
N PRO A 168 3.26 16.94 10.13
CA PRO A 168 2.13 16.06 10.42
C PRO A 168 0.93 16.74 11.10
N ASP A 169 1.17 17.82 11.88
CA ASP A 169 0.13 18.61 12.52
C ASP A 169 -0.56 19.63 11.59
N GLY A 170 -0.12 19.73 10.34
CA GLY A 170 -0.64 20.66 9.33
C GLY A 170 0.05 22.02 9.29
N THR A 171 1.03 22.27 10.17
CA THR A 171 1.84 23.50 10.14
C THR A 171 2.72 23.53 8.88
N GLU A 172 2.88 24.68 8.26
CA GLU A 172 3.78 24.84 7.12
C GLU A 172 5.24 24.63 7.54
N ILE A 173 5.98 23.84 6.75
CA ILE A 173 7.42 23.70 6.90
C ILE A 173 8.09 25.01 6.50
N GLU A 174 9.06 25.46 7.28
CA GLU A 174 9.83 26.67 6.98
C GLU A 174 10.55 26.52 5.63
N ALA A 175 10.46 27.55 4.79
CA ALA A 175 10.96 27.52 3.41
C ALA A 175 12.46 27.20 3.28
N GLU A 176 13.23 27.37 4.33
CA GLU A 176 14.66 27.03 4.37
C GLU A 176 14.95 25.53 4.47
N TYR A 177 13.95 24.71 4.85
CA TYR A 177 14.13 23.27 5.08
C TYR A 177 13.65 22.38 3.95
N TYR A 178 13.11 22.93 2.86
CA TYR A 178 12.74 22.15 1.69
C TYR A 178 13.04 22.87 0.38
N ARG A 179 13.12 22.11 -0.72
CA ARG A 179 13.27 22.65 -2.08
C ARG A 179 12.53 21.76 -3.07
N TYR A 180 12.05 22.40 -4.11
CA TYR A 180 11.56 21.71 -5.30
C TYR A 180 12.69 21.46 -6.28
N ALA A 181 12.53 20.46 -7.14
CA ALA A 181 13.43 20.25 -8.26
C ALA A 181 13.42 21.47 -9.21
N PRO A 182 14.57 21.81 -9.83
CA PRO A 182 14.65 22.98 -10.69
C PRO A 182 13.81 22.80 -11.97
N GLU A 183 13.22 23.89 -12.45
CA GLU A 183 12.39 23.92 -13.67
C GLU A 183 13.10 23.37 -14.90
N SER A 184 14.43 23.47 -14.93
CA SER A 184 15.26 22.94 -16.02
C SER A 184 15.16 21.42 -16.23
N LEU A 185 14.66 20.67 -15.25
CA LEU A 185 14.43 19.23 -15.38
C LEU A 185 13.14 18.87 -16.12
N GLY A 186 12.22 19.85 -16.27
CA GLY A 186 10.92 19.62 -16.85
C GLY A 186 9.85 19.16 -15.84
N GLU A 187 8.61 19.48 -16.13
CA GLU A 187 7.47 19.31 -15.21
C GLU A 187 7.27 17.85 -14.75
N ASP A 188 7.42 16.89 -15.67
CA ASP A 188 7.21 15.47 -15.37
C ASP A 188 8.28 14.92 -14.43
N TRP A 189 9.55 15.31 -14.61
CA TRP A 189 10.63 14.98 -13.70
C TRP A 189 10.43 15.60 -12.31
N ILE A 190 9.99 16.86 -12.25
CA ILE A 190 9.70 17.54 -10.99
C ILE A 190 8.62 16.80 -10.20
N LYS A 191 7.54 16.40 -10.88
CA LYS A 191 6.47 15.60 -10.25
C LYS A 191 6.95 14.24 -9.74
N ALA A 192 7.81 13.57 -10.50
CA ALA A 192 8.33 12.25 -10.14
C ALA A 192 9.34 12.33 -8.99
N ILE A 193 10.18 13.33 -8.97
CA ILE A 193 11.19 13.55 -7.92
C ILE A 193 10.52 13.89 -6.57
N GLY A 194 9.47 14.71 -6.58
CA GLY A 194 8.86 15.22 -5.35
C GLY A 194 9.65 16.37 -4.73
N THR A 195 9.77 16.39 -3.41
CA THR A 195 10.38 17.48 -2.65
C THR A 195 11.66 17.01 -1.96
N TYR A 196 12.68 17.85 -1.99
CA TYR A 196 13.91 17.64 -1.20
C TYR A 196 13.72 18.25 0.19
N TYR A 197 14.21 17.57 1.21
CA TYR A 197 14.15 18.02 2.58
C TYR A 197 15.53 18.11 3.18
N SER A 198 15.77 19.15 3.99
CA SER A 198 16.95 19.25 4.81
C SER A 198 16.99 18.11 5.83
N PHE A 199 18.19 17.57 6.06
CA PHE A 199 18.42 16.57 7.09
C PHE A 199 17.92 17.01 8.47
N VAL A 200 17.93 18.29 8.77
CA VAL A 200 17.50 18.86 10.07
C VAL A 200 16.07 18.47 10.44
N ILE A 201 15.19 18.40 9.44
CA ILE A 201 13.77 18.10 9.67
C ILE A 201 13.40 16.65 9.38
N ARG A 202 14.38 15.80 9.06
CA ARG A 202 14.18 14.40 8.63
C ARG A 202 13.18 13.64 9.50
N ASP A 203 13.39 13.71 10.83
CA ASP A 203 12.59 12.94 11.77
C ASP A 203 11.26 13.63 12.13
N ARG A 204 11.12 14.91 11.79
CA ARG A 204 9.92 15.73 12.06
C ARG A 204 8.77 15.47 11.07
N ILE A 205 9.11 15.16 9.81
CA ILE A 205 8.14 15.11 8.69
C ILE A 205 7.60 13.71 8.40
N ILE A 206 7.84 12.74 9.25
CA ILE A 206 7.45 11.34 9.03
C ILE A 206 5.92 11.20 9.09
N PRO A 207 5.27 10.58 8.08
CA PRO A 207 3.84 10.27 8.14
C PRO A 207 3.51 9.32 9.29
N GLU A 208 2.31 9.48 9.88
CA GLU A 208 1.84 8.62 10.96
C GLU A 208 1.82 7.13 10.55
N GLY A 209 2.35 6.28 11.42
CA GLY A 209 2.45 4.82 11.17
C GLY A 209 3.61 4.41 10.26
N TRP A 210 4.40 5.37 9.80
CA TRP A 210 5.55 5.14 8.94
C TRP A 210 6.86 5.52 9.67
N ARG A 211 7.97 5.12 9.12
CA ARG A 211 9.30 5.48 9.61
C ARG A 211 10.31 5.55 8.48
N ILE A 212 11.44 6.17 8.74
CA ILE A 212 12.58 6.15 7.83
C ILE A 212 13.20 4.75 7.87
N PRO A 213 13.56 4.16 6.72
CA PRO A 213 14.27 2.89 6.68
C PRO A 213 15.65 3.01 7.33
N THR A 214 16.10 1.96 8.00
CA THR A 214 17.48 1.85 8.50
C THR A 214 18.46 1.53 7.36
N GLU A 215 19.75 1.76 7.58
CA GLU A 215 20.80 1.34 6.66
C GLU A 215 20.71 -0.16 6.33
N ALA A 216 20.47 -0.98 7.35
CA ALA A 216 20.32 -2.42 7.19
C ALA A 216 19.14 -2.79 6.27
N GLU A 217 18.00 -2.10 6.39
CA GLU A 217 16.84 -2.34 5.54
C GLU A 217 17.08 -1.92 4.09
N TRP A 218 17.74 -0.79 3.87
CA TRP A 218 18.17 -0.38 2.56
C TRP A 218 19.14 -1.38 1.92
N ASN A 219 20.17 -1.78 2.66
CA ASN A 219 21.14 -2.78 2.19
C ASN A 219 20.49 -4.12 1.87
N TYR A 220 19.51 -4.55 2.68
CA TYR A 220 18.78 -5.78 2.44
C TYR A 220 17.95 -5.70 1.15
N LEU A 221 17.20 -4.61 0.96
CA LEU A 221 16.42 -4.37 -0.26
C LEU A 221 17.31 -4.43 -1.51
N PHE A 222 18.43 -3.69 -1.52
CA PHE A 222 19.35 -3.68 -2.66
C PHE A 222 20.05 -5.03 -2.88
N SER A 223 20.43 -5.73 -1.81
CA SER A 223 21.02 -7.06 -1.90
C SER A 223 20.07 -8.07 -2.53
N GLU A 224 18.82 -8.07 -2.09
CA GLU A 224 17.79 -8.96 -2.65
C GLU A 224 17.46 -8.62 -4.11
N ALA A 225 17.39 -7.33 -4.45
CA ALA A 225 17.22 -6.89 -5.84
C ALA A 225 18.38 -7.37 -6.72
N GLY A 226 19.61 -7.23 -6.27
CA GLY A 226 20.79 -7.70 -7.00
C GLY A 226 20.79 -9.20 -7.29
N LYS A 227 20.20 -10.01 -6.42
CA LYS A 227 20.04 -11.47 -6.61
C LYS A 227 18.88 -11.85 -7.54
N ASN A 228 17.87 -10.98 -7.67
CA ASN A 228 16.57 -11.29 -8.27
C ASN A 228 16.19 -10.32 -9.40
N GLY A 229 17.00 -10.23 -10.43
CA GLY A 229 16.75 -9.41 -11.62
C GLY A 229 17.62 -8.14 -11.72
N GLY A 230 18.47 -7.90 -10.71
CA GLY A 230 19.34 -6.72 -10.68
C GLY A 230 18.65 -5.48 -10.13
N TYR A 231 19.41 -4.40 -9.94
CA TYR A 231 18.91 -3.18 -9.30
C TYR A 231 17.86 -2.41 -10.13
N ASN A 232 17.74 -2.71 -11.41
CA ASN A 232 16.72 -2.11 -12.27
C ASN A 232 15.29 -2.43 -11.81
N VAL A 233 15.08 -3.54 -11.10
CA VAL A 233 13.76 -3.89 -10.56
C VAL A 233 13.19 -2.82 -9.58
N LEU A 234 14.07 -1.96 -9.04
CA LEU A 234 13.73 -0.87 -8.11
C LEU A 234 13.53 0.48 -8.81
N LYS A 235 14.04 0.65 -10.03
CA LYS A 235 14.22 1.94 -10.68
C LYS A 235 13.03 2.32 -11.53
N ASP A 236 12.59 3.57 -11.43
CA ASP A 236 11.52 4.10 -12.27
C ASP A 236 11.86 3.96 -13.76
N PRO A 237 10.94 3.48 -14.60
CA PRO A 237 11.21 3.20 -16.01
C PRO A 237 11.42 4.47 -16.85
N VAL A 238 11.03 5.64 -16.36
CA VAL A 238 11.10 6.92 -17.07
C VAL A 238 12.01 7.92 -16.36
N TYR A 239 11.98 7.94 -15.02
CA TYR A 239 12.59 9.00 -14.21
C TYR A 239 13.79 8.52 -13.39
N TYR A 240 14.45 7.44 -13.78
CA TYR A 240 15.72 7.03 -13.19
C TYR A 240 16.89 7.29 -14.12
N TYR A 241 16.83 6.80 -15.34
CA TYR A 241 17.83 7.04 -16.36
C TYR A 241 17.41 8.21 -17.24
N LYS A 242 18.38 9.05 -17.61
CA LYS A 242 18.16 10.13 -18.58
C LYS A 242 17.77 9.56 -19.95
N ASP A 243 18.33 8.41 -20.30
CA ASP A 243 17.95 7.59 -21.46
C ASP A 243 17.80 6.14 -20.99
N PRO A 244 16.57 5.63 -20.87
CA PRO A 244 16.32 4.25 -20.45
C PRO A 244 16.48 3.23 -21.57
N THR A 245 16.87 3.63 -22.78
CA THR A 245 17.03 2.72 -23.94
C THR A 245 18.01 1.58 -23.60
N GLY A 246 17.58 0.34 -23.82
CA GLY A 246 18.39 -0.86 -23.56
C GLY A 246 18.42 -1.30 -22.09
N GLN A 247 17.68 -0.65 -21.20
CA GLN A 247 17.51 -1.09 -19.83
C GLN A 247 16.37 -2.13 -19.74
N GLU A 248 16.62 -3.22 -19.01
CA GLU A 248 15.67 -4.31 -18.81
C GLU A 248 15.23 -4.38 -17.34
N HIS A 249 14.12 -5.04 -17.08
CA HIS A 249 13.56 -5.28 -15.73
C HIS A 249 13.23 -4.02 -14.91
N LEU A 250 13.05 -2.87 -15.57
CA LEU A 250 12.77 -1.62 -14.89
C LEU A 250 11.48 -1.71 -14.07
N ASN A 251 11.57 -1.35 -12.79
CA ASN A 251 10.47 -1.23 -11.84
C ASN A 251 9.61 -2.50 -11.61
N GLU A 252 10.15 -3.69 -11.83
CA GLU A 252 9.38 -4.93 -11.62
C GLU A 252 8.85 -5.08 -10.18
N TRP A 253 9.53 -4.46 -9.20
CA TRP A 253 9.08 -4.44 -7.81
C TRP A 253 8.16 -3.27 -7.46
N GLY A 254 7.88 -2.38 -8.40
CA GLY A 254 6.91 -1.29 -8.25
C GLY A 254 7.36 -0.13 -7.36
N LEU A 255 8.63 -0.06 -6.94
CA LEU A 255 9.15 0.94 -6.01
C LEU A 255 9.39 2.30 -6.65
N SER A 256 9.55 2.37 -7.97
CA SER A 256 9.70 3.59 -8.75
C SER A 256 10.74 4.57 -8.18
N PHE A 257 11.96 4.09 -7.85
CA PHE A 257 13.02 4.96 -7.40
C PHE A 257 13.47 5.89 -8.54
N THR A 258 13.64 7.17 -8.21
CA THR A 258 14.05 8.22 -9.14
C THR A 258 15.49 8.65 -8.85
N SER A 259 16.27 9.00 -9.87
CA SER A 259 17.59 9.57 -9.68
C SER A 259 17.51 11.07 -9.36
N ALA A 260 17.02 11.38 -8.17
CA ALA A 260 16.75 12.75 -7.74
C ALA A 260 18.00 13.58 -7.43
N GLY A 261 19.17 12.95 -7.25
CA GLY A 261 20.35 13.65 -6.77
C GLY A 261 20.24 14.14 -5.33
N THR A 262 20.91 15.22 -5.01
CA THR A 262 20.95 15.80 -3.66
C THR A 262 20.77 17.32 -3.70
N TRP A 263 20.21 17.87 -2.64
CA TRP A 263 20.16 19.31 -2.41
C TRP A 263 21.37 19.76 -1.58
N ASN A 264 22.25 20.52 -2.22
CA ASN A 264 23.38 21.17 -1.56
C ASN A 264 22.89 22.45 -0.89
N LEU A 265 22.73 22.41 0.43
CA LEU A 265 22.23 23.55 1.21
C LEU A 265 23.16 24.75 1.19
N ASP A 266 24.47 24.52 1.13
CA ASP A 266 25.47 25.60 1.18
C ASP A 266 25.46 26.43 -0.11
N ARG A 267 25.13 25.82 -1.24
CA ARG A 267 25.02 26.45 -2.55
C ARG A 267 23.59 26.74 -2.98
N ASP A 268 22.63 26.25 -2.21
CA ASP A 268 21.21 26.22 -2.56
C ASP A 268 20.93 25.68 -3.98
N ALA A 269 21.56 24.54 -4.28
CA ALA A 269 21.53 23.93 -5.61
C ALA A 269 21.22 22.45 -5.54
N ILE A 270 20.44 21.96 -6.51
CA ILE A 270 20.24 20.52 -6.74
C ILE A 270 21.37 20.04 -7.60
N GLU A 271 22.07 19.02 -7.13
CA GLU A 271 23.23 18.42 -7.77
C GLU A 271 22.95 16.94 -8.09
N LEU A 272 23.52 16.43 -9.18
CA LEU A 272 23.47 15.03 -9.59
C LEU A 272 22.05 14.46 -9.84
N ALA A 273 21.06 15.34 -10.06
CA ALA A 273 19.76 14.91 -10.54
C ALA A 273 19.90 14.27 -11.93
N GLN A 274 19.10 13.22 -12.20
CA GLN A 274 19.20 12.35 -13.38
C GLN A 274 20.49 11.49 -13.46
N GLU A 275 21.27 11.47 -12.39
CA GLU A 275 22.53 10.70 -12.34
C GLU A 275 22.57 9.74 -11.16
N LYS A 276 22.15 10.18 -9.96
CA LYS A 276 22.29 9.42 -8.72
C LYS A 276 21.02 9.44 -7.87
N PHE A 277 20.82 8.38 -7.13
CA PHE A 277 19.78 8.28 -6.11
C PHE A 277 20.40 8.42 -4.72
N TYR A 278 20.06 9.51 -4.03
CA TYR A 278 20.42 9.78 -2.65
C TYR A 278 19.21 9.56 -1.76
N PHE A 279 19.39 8.91 -0.63
CA PHE A 279 18.33 8.65 0.33
C PHE A 279 18.85 8.59 1.76
N MET A 280 18.02 8.98 2.71
CA MET A 280 18.38 8.98 4.12
C MET A 280 18.02 7.65 4.78
N ALA A 281 18.84 7.25 5.77
CA ALA A 281 18.55 6.15 6.67
C ALA A 281 18.39 6.68 8.09
N ALA A 282 17.53 6.02 8.88
CA ALA A 282 17.20 6.47 10.24
C ALA A 282 18.41 6.49 11.19
N ASP A 283 19.34 5.58 10.98
CA ASP A 283 20.54 5.34 11.80
C ASP A 283 21.82 5.92 11.19
N LEU A 284 21.74 6.67 10.12
CA LEU A 284 22.85 7.42 9.54
C LEU A 284 22.75 8.90 9.89
N GLY A 285 23.63 9.34 10.77
CA GLY A 285 23.66 10.70 11.30
C GLY A 285 22.53 11.01 12.28
N ASP A 286 22.69 12.08 13.04
CA ASP A 286 21.73 12.54 14.02
C ASP A 286 21.44 14.04 13.83
N PRO A 287 20.17 14.42 13.51
CA PRO A 287 19.79 15.83 13.37
C PRO A 287 20.01 16.68 14.62
N ALA A 288 20.01 16.08 15.81
CA ALA A 288 20.17 16.75 17.09
C ALA A 288 21.63 17.07 17.41
N THR A 289 22.57 16.35 16.82
CA THR A 289 24.02 16.53 17.06
C THR A 289 24.71 16.97 15.78
N TRP A 290 25.03 18.23 15.66
CA TRP A 290 25.72 18.82 14.49
C TRP A 290 27.14 18.27 14.23
N ASN A 291 27.61 17.33 15.07
CA ASN A 291 28.97 16.82 15.06
C ASN A 291 29.22 15.58 14.21
N ASP A 292 28.20 14.82 13.82
CA ASP A 292 28.32 13.73 12.83
C ASP A 292 27.20 13.88 11.79
N PRO A 293 27.48 14.65 10.79
CA PRO A 293 26.45 15.24 9.98
C PRO A 293 26.02 14.35 8.84
N TRP A 294 24.76 14.41 8.48
CA TRP A 294 24.32 14.46 7.09
C TRP A 294 24.79 13.28 6.24
N ARG A 295 24.56 12.04 6.70
CA ARG A 295 24.88 10.86 5.90
C ARG A 295 23.66 10.38 5.13
N ALA A 296 23.87 10.09 3.86
CA ALA A 296 22.92 9.44 2.99
C ALA A 296 23.56 8.24 2.32
N LEU A 297 22.74 7.25 1.98
CA LEU A 297 23.14 6.21 1.05
C LEU A 297 23.02 6.73 -0.37
N ILE A 298 23.91 6.26 -1.23
CA ILE A 298 23.93 6.63 -2.64
C ILE A 298 23.95 5.38 -3.48
N HIS A 299 23.13 5.35 -4.51
CA HIS A 299 23.20 4.37 -5.57
C HIS A 299 23.34 5.08 -6.91
N ASP A 300 24.37 4.76 -7.64
CA ASP A 300 24.63 5.26 -8.99
C ASP A 300 24.43 4.17 -10.06
N ASN A 301 24.71 4.54 -11.30
CA ASN A 301 24.58 3.62 -12.41
C ASN A 301 25.69 2.54 -12.46
N SER A 302 26.71 2.61 -11.58
CA SER A 302 27.72 1.57 -11.40
C SER A 302 27.26 0.45 -10.45
N GLU A 303 26.03 0.52 -9.96
CA GLU A 303 25.42 -0.49 -9.08
C GLU A 303 26.08 -0.62 -7.70
N THR A 304 26.79 0.41 -7.28
CA THR A 304 27.44 0.46 -5.98
C THR A 304 26.57 1.24 -4.99
N LEU A 305 26.39 0.68 -3.80
CA LEU A 305 25.74 1.36 -2.68
C LEU A 305 26.81 1.77 -1.67
N TRP A 306 26.90 3.06 -1.34
CA TRP A 306 27.86 3.55 -0.35
C TRP A 306 27.29 4.71 0.48
N VAL A 307 27.89 4.95 1.62
CA VAL A 307 27.56 6.07 2.50
C VAL A 307 28.31 7.31 2.06
N SER A 308 27.65 8.44 1.96
CA SER A 308 28.25 9.73 1.65
C SER A 308 27.60 10.87 2.42
N TRP A 309 28.13 12.07 2.22
CA TRP A 309 27.62 13.29 2.81
C TRP A 309 26.51 13.87 1.92
N ALA A 310 25.34 14.11 2.52
CA ALA A 310 24.26 14.85 1.87
C ALA A 310 23.45 15.63 2.91
N LYS A 311 23.24 16.91 2.66
CA LYS A 311 22.50 17.79 3.58
C LYS A 311 21.00 17.83 3.27
N GLY A 312 20.62 17.48 2.08
CA GLY A 312 19.23 17.43 1.65
C GLY A 312 18.99 16.34 0.62
N THR A 313 17.92 15.57 0.77
CA THR A 313 17.52 14.50 -0.14
C THR A 313 16.01 14.43 -0.25
N VAL A 314 15.54 13.69 -1.23
CA VAL A 314 14.17 13.16 -1.24
C VAL A 314 14.00 12.09 -0.17
N MET A 315 12.76 11.81 0.23
CA MET A 315 12.46 10.90 1.33
C MET A 315 11.56 9.75 0.87
N ARG A 316 11.90 8.55 1.32
CA ARG A 316 11.10 7.33 1.23
C ARG A 316 10.86 6.77 2.62
N TYR A 317 9.73 6.11 2.79
CA TYR A 317 9.33 5.56 4.07
C TYR A 317 9.00 4.08 3.98
N ILE A 318 9.19 3.40 5.10
CA ILE A 318 8.79 2.02 5.33
C ILE A 318 7.69 1.99 6.40
N TYR A 319 6.72 1.11 6.24
CA TYR A 319 5.64 0.97 7.22
C TYR A 319 6.14 0.30 8.50
N ALA A 320 5.81 0.88 9.64
CA ALA A 320 6.14 0.35 10.95
C ALA A 320 5.10 -0.72 11.33
N GLU A 321 5.38 -2.00 11.01
CA GLU A 321 4.52 -3.15 11.39
C GLU A 321 4.63 -3.47 12.88
#